data_2e8444abadddde20c6061d5ed4d60c4c
#
_entry.id   2e8444abadddde20c6061d5ed4d60c4c
#
_cell.length_a   1.000
_cell.length_b   1.000
_cell.length_c   1.000
_cell.angle_alpha   90.00
_cell.angle_beta   90.00
_cell.angle_gamma   90.00
#
_symmetry.space_group_name_H-M   'P 1'
#
loop_
_entity.id
_entity.type
_entity.pdbx_description
1 polymer ?
#
loop_
_entity_poly.entity_id
_entity_poly.type
_entity_poly.pdbx_seq_one_letter_code
_entity_poly.pdbx_strand_id
1 'polypeptide(L)'
;PDTLHGATFMVLAPEHALAKELATDETREAVEQYIYDASMKSNVDRMQDKEKTGVFTGSYAINPINGAKVPIWLSDYVLADYGTGAIMCVPAHDDRDFAFAKKFGIPIIQVIAKDGQEIENMEEAYTDAVGTMINSGEWNGMESAVLKKEAPHIIEERGIGKATVNYKLRDWVFSRQRYWGEPIP
;
A
#
# COMPACT_ATOMS: atom_id res chain seq x y z
N PRO A 1 -5.86 7.06 5.34
CA PRO A 1 -7.04 7.53 4.58
C PRO A 1 -6.91 8.99 4.12
N ASP A 2 -6.12 9.80 4.81
CA ASP A 2 -5.81 11.19 4.46
C ASP A 2 -5.15 11.35 3.07
N THR A 3 -4.42 10.35 2.61
CA THR A 3 -3.75 10.37 1.30
C THR A 3 -4.51 9.62 0.20
N LEU A 4 -5.77 9.26 0.42
CA LEU A 4 -6.54 8.40 -0.48
C LEU A 4 -6.70 8.99 -1.90
N HIS A 5 -6.73 10.32 -2.05
CA HIS A 5 -6.74 10.99 -3.36
C HIS A 5 -5.48 10.74 -4.19
N GLY A 6 -4.35 10.46 -3.53
CA GLY A 6 -3.06 10.13 -4.16
C GLY A 6 -2.86 8.64 -4.45
N ALA A 7 -3.85 7.80 -4.14
CA ALA A 7 -3.76 6.38 -4.44
C ALA A 7 -3.91 6.16 -5.95
N THR A 8 -2.85 5.72 -6.61
CA THR A 8 -2.79 5.51 -8.06
C THR A 8 -2.75 4.05 -8.47
N PHE A 9 -2.54 3.14 -7.54
CA PHE A 9 -2.62 1.69 -7.76
C PHE A 9 -2.89 0.96 -6.44
N MET A 10 -3.24 -0.31 -6.55
CA MET A 10 -3.34 -1.24 -5.42
C MET A 10 -2.38 -2.39 -5.59
N VAL A 11 -1.89 -2.91 -4.48
CA VAL A 11 -1.06 -4.11 -4.47
C VAL A 11 -1.65 -5.13 -3.50
N LEU A 12 -1.73 -6.37 -3.95
CA LEU A 12 -2.07 -7.52 -3.13
C LEU A 12 -0.83 -8.40 -2.94
N ALA A 13 -0.77 -9.04 -1.79
CA ALA A 13 0.18 -10.11 -1.56
C ALA A 13 -0.07 -11.26 -2.57
N PRO A 14 0.98 -11.94 -3.06
CA PRO A 14 0.82 -13.07 -3.98
C PRO A 14 -0.05 -14.20 -3.42
N GLU A 15 -0.09 -14.35 -2.09
CA GLU A 15 -0.89 -15.35 -1.37
C GLU A 15 -2.34 -14.91 -1.08
N HIS A 16 -2.71 -13.68 -1.46
CA HIS A 16 -4.05 -13.18 -1.21
C HIS A 16 -5.10 -14.01 -1.94
N ALA A 17 -6.24 -14.28 -1.28
CA ALA A 17 -7.28 -15.15 -1.83
C ALA A 17 -7.80 -14.68 -3.21
N LEU A 18 -7.87 -13.36 -3.42
CA LEU A 18 -8.31 -12.77 -4.69
C LEU A 18 -7.23 -12.74 -5.78
N ALA A 19 -5.97 -13.08 -5.49
CA ALA A 19 -4.87 -12.92 -6.44
C ALA A 19 -5.13 -13.63 -7.78
N LYS A 20 -5.63 -14.86 -7.72
CA LYS A 20 -5.97 -15.64 -8.93
C LYS A 20 -7.29 -15.22 -9.58
N GLU A 21 -8.27 -14.79 -8.78
CA GLU A 21 -9.59 -14.38 -9.28
C GLU A 21 -9.54 -13.07 -10.06
N LEU A 22 -8.63 -12.18 -9.69
CA LEU A 22 -8.45 -10.89 -10.35
C LEU A 22 -7.64 -10.97 -11.64
N ALA A 23 -6.99 -12.10 -11.90
CA ALA A 23 -6.27 -12.31 -13.16
C ALA A 23 -7.25 -12.45 -14.32
N THR A 24 -7.08 -11.61 -15.34
CA THR A 24 -7.77 -11.78 -16.61
C THR A 24 -7.19 -12.94 -17.41
N ASP A 25 -7.90 -13.41 -18.44
CA ASP A 25 -7.40 -14.51 -19.26
C ASP A 25 -6.03 -14.19 -19.90
N GLU A 26 -5.80 -12.92 -20.24
CA GLU A 26 -4.55 -12.43 -20.82
C GLU A 26 -3.38 -12.41 -19.83
N THR A 27 -3.65 -12.22 -18.53
CA THR A 27 -2.63 -12.07 -17.49
C THR A 27 -2.47 -13.32 -16.63
N ARG A 28 -3.37 -14.29 -16.75
CA ARG A 28 -3.46 -15.48 -15.89
C ARG A 28 -2.15 -16.23 -15.76
N GLU A 29 -1.50 -16.54 -16.88
CA GLU A 29 -0.25 -17.28 -16.89
C GLU A 29 0.85 -16.53 -16.15
N ALA A 30 1.00 -15.23 -16.41
CA ALA A 30 1.99 -14.39 -15.76
C ALA A 30 1.72 -14.24 -14.25
N VAL A 31 0.46 -14.12 -13.86
CA VAL A 31 0.03 -14.04 -12.46
C VAL A 31 0.32 -15.35 -11.72
N GLU A 32 -0.03 -16.48 -12.30
CA GLU A 32 0.23 -17.80 -11.69
C GLU A 32 1.73 -18.07 -11.55
N GLN A 33 2.52 -17.72 -12.57
CA GLN A 33 3.98 -17.83 -12.50
C GLN A 33 4.55 -16.94 -11.40
N TYR A 34 4.08 -15.69 -11.28
CA TYR A 34 4.53 -14.78 -10.25
C TYR A 34 4.20 -15.27 -8.82
N ILE A 35 2.98 -15.82 -8.63
CA ILE A 35 2.58 -16.41 -7.35
C ILE A 35 3.51 -17.59 -6.99
N TYR A 36 3.82 -18.44 -7.97
CA TYR A 36 4.73 -19.56 -7.76
C TYR A 36 6.13 -19.08 -7.38
N ASP A 37 6.70 -18.14 -8.12
CA ASP A 37 8.05 -17.61 -7.87
C ASP A 37 8.12 -16.92 -6.50
N ALA A 38 7.09 -16.16 -6.13
CA ALA A 38 7.00 -15.52 -4.84
C ALA A 38 6.91 -16.54 -3.68
N SER A 39 6.25 -17.67 -3.89
CA SER A 39 6.14 -18.74 -2.88
C SER A 39 7.47 -19.42 -2.56
N MET A 40 8.44 -19.33 -3.46
CA MET A 40 9.79 -19.87 -3.24
C MET A 40 10.70 -18.97 -2.42
N LYS A 41 10.28 -17.71 -2.18
CA LYS A 41 11.02 -16.74 -1.37
C LYS A 41 10.54 -16.75 0.08
N SER A 42 11.47 -16.66 1.04
CA SER A 42 11.11 -16.42 2.43
C SER A 42 10.65 -14.97 2.65
N ASN A 43 9.87 -14.71 3.70
CA ASN A 43 9.45 -13.34 4.06
C ASN A 43 10.68 -12.44 4.35
N VAL A 44 11.77 -13.00 4.83
CA VAL A 44 13.01 -12.26 5.10
C VAL A 44 13.67 -11.82 3.79
N ASP A 45 13.75 -12.70 2.80
CA ASP A 45 14.31 -12.39 1.49
C ASP A 45 13.48 -11.30 0.80
N ARG A 46 12.16 -11.42 0.82
CA ARG A 46 11.22 -10.43 0.27
C ARG A 46 11.39 -9.04 0.88
N MET A 47 11.63 -8.96 2.21
CA MET A 47 11.84 -7.68 2.90
C MET A 47 13.19 -7.05 2.59
N GLN A 48 14.21 -7.85 2.27
CA GLN A 48 15.57 -7.38 1.96
C GLN A 48 15.77 -7.05 0.47
N ASP A 49 14.89 -7.54 -0.39
CA ASP A 49 14.97 -7.31 -1.83
C ASP A 49 14.80 -5.83 -2.16
N LYS A 50 15.87 -5.23 -2.67
CA LYS A 50 15.88 -3.81 -3.05
C LYS A 50 15.11 -3.57 -4.35
N GLU A 51 15.09 -4.57 -5.22
CA GLU A 51 14.39 -4.48 -6.49
C GLU A 51 12.92 -4.83 -6.32
N LYS A 52 12.03 -3.87 -6.60
CA LYS A 52 10.59 -4.11 -6.56
C LYS A 52 10.16 -4.93 -7.77
N THR A 53 9.54 -6.07 -7.51
CA THR A 53 8.95 -6.93 -8.54
C THR A 53 7.44 -6.89 -8.43
N GLY A 54 6.74 -7.19 -9.52
CA GLY A 54 5.30 -7.24 -9.52
C GLY A 54 4.74 -7.64 -10.87
N VAL A 55 3.49 -8.05 -10.87
CA VAL A 55 2.71 -8.40 -12.06
C VAL A 55 1.36 -7.73 -12.03
N PHE A 56 0.94 -7.15 -13.15
CA PHE A 56 -0.40 -6.58 -13.29
C PHE A 56 -1.44 -7.71 -13.43
N THR A 57 -2.54 -7.63 -12.68
CA THR A 57 -3.58 -8.66 -12.70
C THR A 57 -4.51 -8.56 -13.92
N GLY A 58 -4.51 -7.45 -14.64
CA GLY A 58 -5.49 -7.12 -15.67
C GLY A 58 -6.75 -6.44 -15.13
N SER A 59 -6.94 -6.45 -13.82
CA SER A 59 -8.11 -5.89 -13.14
C SER A 59 -7.83 -4.55 -12.48
N TYR A 60 -8.92 -3.83 -12.19
CA TYR A 60 -8.88 -2.50 -11.58
C TYR A 60 -9.81 -2.43 -10.37
N ALA A 61 -9.41 -1.65 -9.38
CA ALA A 61 -10.28 -1.21 -8.29
C ALA A 61 -10.81 0.21 -8.56
N ILE A 62 -11.88 0.57 -7.88
CA ILE A 62 -12.41 1.93 -7.90
C ILE A 62 -12.01 2.60 -6.59
N ASN A 63 -11.28 3.71 -6.68
CA ASN A 63 -10.99 4.53 -5.52
C ASN A 63 -12.29 5.17 -5.02
N PRO A 64 -12.75 4.85 -3.79
CA PRO A 64 -14.08 5.27 -3.34
C PRO A 64 -14.21 6.78 -3.09
N ILE A 65 -13.09 7.51 -2.97
CA ILE A 65 -13.13 8.94 -2.67
C ILE A 65 -13.31 9.79 -3.93
N ASN A 66 -12.76 9.37 -5.07
CA ASN A 66 -12.77 10.15 -6.32
C ASN A 66 -13.28 9.40 -7.54
N GLY A 67 -13.64 8.11 -7.39
CA GLY A 67 -14.14 7.26 -8.49
C GLY A 67 -13.09 6.83 -9.51
N ALA A 68 -11.81 7.13 -9.29
CA ALA A 68 -10.75 6.78 -10.22
C ALA A 68 -10.54 5.27 -10.28
N LYS A 69 -10.31 4.76 -11.49
CA LYS A 69 -9.87 3.37 -11.70
C LYS A 69 -8.39 3.27 -11.43
N VAL A 70 -8.01 2.39 -10.49
CA VAL A 70 -6.63 2.12 -10.11
C VAL A 70 -6.28 0.68 -10.46
N PRO A 71 -5.16 0.41 -11.15
CA PRO A 71 -4.76 -0.95 -11.50
C PRO A 71 -4.40 -1.76 -10.25
N ILE A 72 -4.72 -3.06 -10.29
CA ILE A 72 -4.40 -3.99 -9.21
C ILE A 72 -3.19 -4.82 -9.62
N TRP A 73 -2.16 -4.79 -8.81
CA TRP A 73 -0.91 -5.52 -8.98
C TRP A 73 -0.74 -6.57 -7.90
N LEU A 74 0.02 -7.62 -8.19
CA LEU A 74 0.61 -8.47 -7.16
C LEU A 74 2.07 -8.07 -6.99
N SER A 75 2.53 -8.02 -5.75
CA SER A 75 3.94 -7.80 -5.46
C SER A 75 4.35 -8.47 -4.14
N ASP A 76 5.56 -8.98 -4.13
CA ASP A 76 6.13 -9.72 -3.00
C ASP A 76 6.60 -8.82 -1.83
N TYR A 77 6.61 -7.49 -1.99
CA TYR A 77 6.85 -6.60 -0.87
C TYR A 77 5.65 -6.43 0.07
N VAL A 78 4.46 -6.90 -0.35
CA VAL A 78 3.25 -6.97 0.48
C VAL A 78 3.14 -8.37 1.08
N LEU A 79 3.00 -8.43 2.40
CA LEU A 79 2.85 -9.69 3.12
C LEU A 79 1.39 -9.98 3.43
N ALA A 80 0.96 -11.23 3.23
CA ALA A 80 -0.42 -11.66 3.45
C ALA A 80 -0.85 -11.62 4.91
N ASP A 81 0.10 -11.77 5.84
CA ASP A 81 -0.11 -11.73 7.29
C ASP A 81 -0.11 -10.30 7.87
N TYR A 82 0.09 -9.29 7.02
CA TYR A 82 0.04 -7.89 7.41
C TYR A 82 -1.28 -7.24 6.99
N GLY A 83 -2.15 -6.96 7.96
CA GLY A 83 -3.46 -6.38 7.70
C GLY A 83 -4.36 -7.33 6.90
N THR A 84 -4.84 -6.87 5.76
CA THR A 84 -5.67 -7.66 4.84
C THR A 84 -4.86 -8.35 3.74
N GLY A 85 -3.55 -8.12 3.66
CA GLY A 85 -2.73 -8.54 2.52
C GLY A 85 -3.00 -7.73 1.24
N ALA A 86 -3.72 -6.64 1.36
CA ALA A 86 -4.01 -5.70 0.27
C ALA A 86 -3.75 -4.27 0.74
N ILE A 87 -3.06 -3.49 -0.05
CA ILE A 87 -2.73 -2.10 0.26
C ILE A 87 -3.13 -1.17 -0.88
N MET A 88 -3.57 0.03 -0.53
CA MET A 88 -3.58 1.15 -1.45
C MET A 88 -2.17 1.74 -1.52
N CYS A 89 -1.73 2.12 -2.68
CA CYS A 89 -0.38 2.66 -2.90
C CYS A 89 -0.43 4.12 -3.27
N VAL A 90 0.35 4.91 -2.53
CA VAL A 90 0.44 6.36 -2.69
C VAL A 90 1.89 6.74 -3.00
N PRO A 91 2.32 6.61 -4.25
CA PRO A 91 3.73 6.71 -4.61
C PRO A 91 4.37 8.06 -4.30
N ALA A 92 3.58 9.12 -4.24
CA ALA A 92 4.13 10.42 -3.85
C ALA A 92 4.59 10.50 -2.39
N HIS A 93 4.12 9.58 -1.52
CA HIS A 93 4.30 9.66 -0.06
C HIS A 93 4.83 8.37 0.60
N ASP A 94 5.21 7.37 -0.18
CA ASP A 94 5.88 6.13 0.29
C ASP A 94 7.01 5.75 -0.68
N ASP A 95 8.23 5.56 -0.16
CA ASP A 95 9.42 5.25 -0.95
C ASP A 95 9.30 3.94 -1.74
N ARG A 96 8.62 2.93 -1.17
CA ARG A 96 8.44 1.63 -1.83
C ARG A 96 7.47 1.75 -2.99
N ASP A 97 6.37 2.45 -2.77
CA ASP A 97 5.36 2.72 -3.78
C ASP A 97 5.93 3.62 -4.88
N PHE A 98 6.78 4.60 -4.51
CA PHE A 98 7.46 5.47 -5.46
C PHE A 98 8.38 4.67 -6.39
N ALA A 99 9.23 3.82 -5.81
CA ALA A 99 10.15 2.98 -6.58
C ALA A 99 9.37 2.02 -7.51
N PHE A 100 8.26 1.46 -7.04
CA PHE A 100 7.37 0.62 -7.82
C PHE A 100 6.72 1.40 -8.97
N ALA A 101 6.14 2.55 -8.68
CA ALA A 101 5.49 3.40 -9.67
C ALA A 101 6.46 3.86 -10.78
N LYS A 102 7.67 4.27 -10.41
CA LYS A 102 8.72 4.62 -11.38
C LYS A 102 9.11 3.44 -12.27
N LYS A 103 9.25 2.24 -11.71
CA LYS A 103 9.61 1.04 -12.47
C LYS A 103 8.54 0.64 -13.48
N PHE A 104 7.28 0.73 -13.09
CA PHE A 104 6.15 0.27 -13.92
C PHE A 104 5.42 1.39 -14.67
N GLY A 105 5.93 2.62 -14.61
CA GLY A 105 5.33 3.77 -15.32
C GLY A 105 3.94 4.16 -14.81
N ILE A 106 3.67 3.96 -13.51
CA ILE A 106 2.40 4.30 -12.88
C ILE A 106 2.42 5.79 -12.50
N PRO A 107 1.30 6.51 -12.65
CA PRO A 107 1.22 7.92 -12.28
C PRO A 107 1.54 8.16 -10.80
N ILE A 108 2.22 9.26 -10.51
CA ILE A 108 2.53 9.72 -9.17
C ILE A 108 1.77 11.04 -8.95
N ILE A 109 0.88 11.05 -7.95
CA ILE A 109 0.06 12.21 -7.61
C ILE A 109 0.42 12.66 -6.21
N GLN A 110 1.02 13.84 -6.08
CA GLN A 110 1.32 14.45 -4.80
C GLN A 110 0.06 15.02 -4.19
N VAL A 111 -0.23 14.65 -2.93
CA VAL A 111 -1.40 15.12 -2.18
C VAL A 111 -1.06 15.86 -0.89
N ILE A 112 0.17 15.77 -0.42
CA ILE A 112 0.69 16.59 0.67
C ILE A 112 1.88 17.38 0.14
N ALA A 113 1.87 18.68 0.30
CA ALA A 113 2.93 19.57 -0.17
C ALA A 113 3.37 20.52 0.93
N LYS A 114 4.66 20.81 0.97
CA LYS A 114 5.18 21.88 1.82
C LYS A 114 4.67 23.22 1.29
N ASP A 115 4.09 23.99 2.18
CA ASP A 115 3.54 25.32 1.83
C ASP A 115 2.53 25.31 0.65
N GLY A 116 1.90 24.17 0.38
CA GLY A 116 0.91 24.01 -0.69
C GLY A 116 1.47 24.04 -2.11
N GLN A 117 2.78 23.91 -2.28
CA GLN A 117 3.43 23.93 -3.60
C GLN A 117 3.75 22.52 -4.07
N GLU A 118 3.20 22.15 -5.23
CA GLU A 118 3.46 20.87 -5.88
C GLU A 118 4.88 20.81 -6.45
N ILE A 119 5.51 19.63 -6.33
CA ILE A 119 6.82 19.33 -6.91
C ILE A 119 6.60 18.81 -8.34
N GLU A 120 6.95 19.61 -9.36
CA GLU A 120 6.68 19.29 -10.78
C GLU A 120 7.35 17.98 -11.25
N ASN A 121 8.57 17.67 -10.78
CA ASN A 121 9.30 16.47 -11.16
C ASN A 121 9.84 15.79 -9.92
N MET A 122 9.03 14.95 -9.29
CA MET A 122 9.46 14.20 -8.12
C MET A 122 10.54 13.17 -8.49
N GLU A 123 11.71 13.30 -7.88
CA GLU A 123 12.80 12.33 -7.99
C GLU A 123 12.76 11.30 -6.84
N GLU A 124 12.13 11.66 -5.73
CA GLU A 124 11.92 10.85 -4.54
C GLU A 124 10.53 11.10 -3.94
N ALA A 125 10.07 10.21 -3.09
CA ALA A 125 8.81 10.39 -2.39
C ALA A 125 8.91 11.52 -1.36
N TYR A 126 7.85 12.33 -1.25
CA TYR A 126 7.70 13.29 -0.16
C TYR A 126 7.13 12.58 1.07
N THR A 127 7.99 12.16 1.97
CA THR A 127 7.63 11.35 3.15
C THR A 127 7.32 12.16 4.41
N ASP A 128 7.47 13.48 4.35
CA ASP A 128 7.07 14.35 5.46
C ASP A 128 5.56 14.29 5.67
N ALA A 129 5.16 13.95 6.89
CA ALA A 129 3.75 13.82 7.26
C ALA A 129 3.04 15.18 7.47
N VAL A 130 3.77 16.28 7.38
CA VAL A 130 3.27 17.64 7.64
C VAL A 130 3.32 18.45 6.37
N GLY A 131 2.18 19.04 6.03
CA GLY A 131 2.05 19.91 4.85
C GLY A 131 0.59 20.29 4.61
N THR A 132 0.38 20.97 3.51
CA THR A 132 -0.96 21.36 3.05
C THR A 132 -1.45 20.36 2.00
N MET A 133 -2.70 19.99 2.08
CA MET A 133 -3.33 19.09 1.11
C MET A 133 -3.48 19.79 -0.24
N ILE A 134 -3.06 19.11 -1.30
CA ILE A 134 -3.21 19.49 -2.69
C ILE A 134 -3.76 18.31 -3.48
N ASN A 135 -4.28 18.51 -4.69
CA ASN A 135 -4.81 17.44 -5.56
C ASN A 135 -5.80 16.50 -4.86
N SER A 136 -6.48 16.98 -3.81
CA SER A 136 -7.32 16.20 -2.90
C SER A 136 -8.78 16.68 -2.87
N GLY A 137 -9.25 17.30 -3.95
CA GLY A 137 -10.63 17.76 -4.09
C GLY A 137 -11.03 18.73 -2.98
N GLU A 138 -12.07 18.40 -2.23
CA GLU A 138 -12.58 19.23 -1.12
C GLU A 138 -11.61 19.34 0.08
N TRP A 139 -10.60 18.48 0.15
CA TRP A 139 -9.58 18.54 1.21
C TRP A 139 -8.41 19.47 0.86
N ASN A 140 -8.40 20.06 -0.33
CA ASN A 140 -7.37 21.03 -0.72
C ASN A 140 -7.30 22.21 0.24
N GLY A 141 -6.08 22.56 0.65
CA GLY A 141 -5.83 23.65 1.59
C GLY A 141 -5.92 23.27 3.06
N MET A 142 -6.39 22.06 3.40
CA MET A 142 -6.36 21.58 4.77
C MET A 142 -4.93 21.22 5.20
N GLU A 143 -4.63 21.36 6.49
CA GLU A 143 -3.40 20.81 7.05
C GLU A 143 -3.49 19.28 7.12
N SER A 144 -2.46 18.58 6.64
CA SER A 144 -2.42 17.11 6.64
C SER A 144 -2.58 16.50 8.03
N ALA A 145 -2.03 17.15 9.06
CA ALA A 145 -2.15 16.71 10.45
C ALA A 145 -3.60 16.78 10.99
N VAL A 146 -4.39 17.73 10.50
CA VAL A 146 -5.82 17.86 10.84
C VAL A 146 -6.60 16.78 10.10
N LEU A 147 -6.41 16.70 8.78
CA LEU A 147 -7.10 15.71 7.94
C LEU A 147 -6.85 14.28 8.39
N LYS A 148 -5.63 13.94 8.80
CA LYS A 148 -5.28 12.61 9.31
C LYS A 148 -6.15 12.17 10.48
N LYS A 149 -6.62 13.12 11.31
CA LYS A 149 -7.51 12.84 12.44
C LYS A 149 -8.97 12.78 12.02
N GLU A 150 -9.36 13.59 11.04
CA GLU A 150 -10.75 13.73 10.61
C GLU A 150 -11.13 12.72 9.52
N ALA A 151 -10.20 12.33 8.66
CA ALA A 151 -10.46 11.44 7.53
C ALA A 151 -11.17 10.12 7.91
N PRO A 152 -10.84 9.43 9.02
CA PRO A 152 -11.56 8.23 9.43
C PRO A 152 -13.06 8.49 9.65
N HIS A 153 -13.42 9.60 10.29
CA HIS A 153 -14.81 9.98 10.52
C HIS A 153 -15.53 10.34 9.22
N ILE A 154 -14.88 11.13 8.36
CA ILE A 154 -15.44 11.49 7.05
C ILE A 154 -15.73 10.25 6.21
N ILE A 155 -14.82 9.28 6.23
CA ILE A 155 -14.96 8.01 5.49
C ILE A 155 -16.10 7.15 6.04
N GLU A 156 -16.27 7.10 7.37
CA GLU A 156 -17.38 6.40 8.01
C GLU A 156 -18.73 7.07 7.72
N GLU A 157 -18.81 8.39 7.83
CA GLU A 157 -20.03 9.14 7.52
C GLU A 157 -20.48 8.96 6.08
N ARG A 158 -19.53 8.82 5.14
CA ARG A 158 -19.83 8.55 3.72
C ARG A 158 -20.14 7.09 3.44
N GLY A 159 -20.00 6.20 4.41
CA GLY A 159 -20.23 4.78 4.25
C GLY A 159 -19.25 4.07 3.30
N ILE A 160 -18.07 4.68 3.04
CA ILE A 160 -17.04 4.13 2.16
C ILE A 160 -15.94 3.37 2.89
N GLY A 161 -15.97 3.37 4.21
CA GLY A 161 -15.04 2.63 5.05
C GLY A 161 -15.46 2.62 6.51
N LYS A 162 -14.66 1.96 7.33
CA LYS A 162 -14.86 1.89 8.78
C LYS A 162 -13.52 2.04 9.50
N ALA A 163 -13.49 2.88 10.52
CA ALA A 163 -12.32 3.00 11.39
C ALA A 163 -12.11 1.69 12.17
N THR A 164 -10.90 1.16 12.14
CA THR A 164 -10.54 -0.08 12.81
C THR A 164 -9.23 0.12 13.56
N VAL A 165 -9.21 -0.28 14.81
CA VAL A 165 -8.00 -0.28 15.64
C VAL A 165 -7.47 -1.71 15.68
N ASN A 166 -6.35 -1.94 15.01
CA ASN A 166 -5.65 -3.22 15.04
C ASN A 166 -4.48 -3.15 16.03
N TYR A 167 -4.52 -3.98 17.05
CA TYR A 167 -3.40 -4.15 17.96
C TYR A 167 -2.44 -5.19 17.38
N LYS A 168 -1.29 -4.73 16.86
CA LYS A 168 -0.22 -5.65 16.47
C LYS A 168 0.63 -5.95 17.68
N LEU A 169 0.24 -6.96 18.45
CA LEU A 169 1.12 -7.58 19.41
C LEU A 169 2.09 -8.47 18.62
N ARG A 170 3.38 -8.17 18.69
CA ARG A 170 4.37 -9.17 18.30
C ARG A 170 4.27 -10.28 19.32
N ASP A 171 4.10 -11.52 18.84
CA ASP A 171 4.20 -12.67 19.69
C ASP A 171 5.48 -12.55 20.51
N TRP A 172 5.37 -12.63 21.80
CA TRP A 172 6.51 -12.73 22.66
C TRP A 172 7.25 -13.97 22.24
N VAL A 173 8.44 -13.82 21.69
CA VAL A 173 9.27 -14.94 21.28
C VAL A 173 9.86 -15.56 22.55
N PHE A 174 9.06 -16.33 23.22
CA PHE A 174 9.43 -17.13 24.38
C PHE A 174 10.56 -18.11 24.04
N SER A 175 10.63 -18.52 22.79
CA SER A 175 11.55 -19.51 22.26
C SER A 175 12.77 -18.93 21.56
N ARG A 176 13.15 -17.68 21.81
CA ARG A 176 14.50 -17.30 21.41
C ARG A 176 15.47 -18.14 22.23
N GLN A 177 15.95 -19.23 21.63
CA GLN A 177 17.07 -20.07 21.98
C GLN A 177 18.06 -19.45 22.99
N ARG A 178 17.55 -19.01 24.13
CA ARG A 178 18.33 -18.56 25.25
C ARG A 178 18.30 -19.70 26.27
N TYR A 179 19.44 -20.12 26.69
CA TYR A 179 19.61 -21.07 27.82
C TYR A 179 18.96 -20.58 29.13
N TRP A 180 18.35 -19.42 29.09
CA TRP A 180 17.62 -18.76 30.14
C TRP A 180 16.25 -18.39 29.63
N GLY A 181 15.36 -19.26 29.60
CA GLY A 181 13.95 -19.05 29.39
C GLY A 181 13.21 -19.87 30.40
N GLU A 182 12.03 -19.47 30.78
CA GLU A 182 11.13 -20.37 31.45
C GLU A 182 10.95 -21.59 30.54
N PRO A 183 11.00 -22.79 31.09
CA PRO A 183 10.81 -23.99 30.31
C PRO A 183 9.43 -23.94 29.69
N ILE A 184 9.37 -24.11 28.40
CA ILE A 184 8.10 -24.36 27.71
C ILE A 184 7.70 -25.76 28.13
N PRO A 185 6.54 -25.98 28.76
CA PRO A 185 6.08 -27.30 29.12
C PRO A 185 5.83 -28.18 27.91
#